data_c5c003e65ae33ba6012eb4ba45baeb8c
#
_entry.id   c5c003e65ae33ba6012eb4ba45baeb8c
#
_cell.length_a   1.000
_cell.length_b   1.000
_cell.length_c   1.000
_cell.angle_alpha   90.00
_cell.angle_beta   90.00
_cell.angle_gamma   90.00
#
_symmetry.space_group_name_H-M   'P 1'
#
loop_
_entity.id
_entity.type
_entity.pdbx_description
1 polymer ?
#
loop_
_entity_poly.entity_id
_entity_poly.type
_entity_poly.pdbx_seq_one_letter_code
_entity_poly.pdbx_strand_id
1 'polypeptide(L)'
;MAHQIVSANDVMAHDVSEWGHVDVEGVFRPVGEVLGVRAFGINELELAPEAEGPEHDHRQDDQEEVYVVIRGGGTIRADGTEQKLRPGQYVFLSPDATRQMVAGAEGLAWIGVGCTPGAYQPPGGDG
;
A
#
# COMPACT_ATOMS: atom_id res chain seq x y z
N MET A 1 -11.10 -24.59 -1.86
CA MET A 1 -12.08 -23.58 -2.28
C MET A 1 -11.55 -22.88 -3.53
N ALA A 2 -12.37 -22.78 -4.56
CA ALA A 2 -11.92 -22.23 -5.83
C ALA A 2 -11.84 -20.71 -5.84
N HIS A 3 -12.70 -20.03 -5.09
CA HIS A 3 -12.68 -18.56 -5.05
C HIS A 3 -13.31 -18.06 -3.75
N GLN A 4 -12.98 -16.82 -3.43
CA GLN A 4 -13.54 -16.09 -2.30
C GLN A 4 -13.80 -14.65 -2.70
N ILE A 5 -14.76 -14.03 -2.06
CA ILE A 5 -15.04 -12.62 -2.25
C ILE A 5 -15.17 -11.99 -0.86
N VAL A 6 -14.44 -10.92 -0.60
CA VAL A 6 -14.62 -10.13 0.62
C VAL A 6 -14.80 -8.67 0.23
N SER A 7 -15.62 -7.97 0.98
CA SER A 7 -15.75 -6.52 0.85
C SER A 7 -14.80 -5.85 1.84
N ALA A 8 -14.27 -4.70 1.48
CA ALA A 8 -13.37 -3.97 2.36
C ALA A 8 -13.98 -3.73 3.74
N ASN A 9 -15.28 -3.45 3.79
CA ASN A 9 -15.97 -3.21 5.06
C ASN A 9 -16.06 -4.44 5.96
N ASP A 10 -15.84 -5.63 5.40
CA ASP A 10 -15.87 -6.89 6.15
C ASP A 10 -14.48 -7.32 6.60
N VAL A 11 -13.44 -6.60 6.20
CA VAL A 11 -12.07 -6.86 6.63
C VAL A 11 -11.81 -5.98 7.85
N MET A 12 -11.43 -6.60 8.97
CA MET A 12 -11.16 -5.85 10.18
C MET A 12 -10.07 -4.82 9.92
N ALA A 13 -10.39 -3.55 10.19
CA ALA A 13 -9.43 -2.48 10.08
C ALA A 13 -8.62 -2.39 11.37
N HIS A 14 -7.31 -2.30 11.23
CA HIS A 14 -6.40 -2.11 12.36
C HIS A 14 -5.87 -0.68 12.34
N ASP A 15 -5.87 -0.04 13.48
CA ASP A 15 -5.26 1.27 13.62
C ASP A 15 -3.76 1.12 13.43
N VAL A 16 -3.15 1.94 12.58
CA VAL A 16 -1.71 1.82 12.33
C VAL A 16 -0.86 2.10 13.57
N SER A 17 -1.42 2.74 14.59
CA SER A 17 -0.74 2.92 15.87
C SER A 17 -0.44 1.59 16.56
N GLU A 18 -1.16 0.52 16.23
CA GLU A 18 -0.90 -0.81 16.77
C GLU A 18 0.48 -1.35 16.37
N TRP A 19 1.07 -0.79 15.32
CA TRP A 19 2.41 -1.21 14.87
C TRP A 19 3.48 -0.16 15.18
N GLY A 20 3.26 0.65 16.20
CA GLY A 20 4.26 1.62 16.65
C GLY A 20 4.22 2.97 15.95
N HIS A 21 3.24 3.20 15.09
CA HIS A 21 3.08 4.48 14.39
C HIS A 21 2.04 5.35 15.12
N VAL A 22 2.33 5.68 16.37
CA VAL A 22 1.37 6.30 17.30
C VAL A 22 0.90 7.69 16.87
N ASP A 23 1.67 8.37 16.02
CA ASP A 23 1.31 9.71 15.55
C ASP A 23 0.58 9.69 14.21
N VAL A 24 0.26 8.51 13.69
CA VAL A 24 -0.39 8.39 12.38
C VAL A 24 -1.87 8.08 12.56
N GLU A 25 -2.73 8.91 11.99
CA GLU A 25 -4.16 8.65 11.96
C GLU A 25 -4.52 7.91 10.68
N GLY A 26 -4.64 6.61 10.79
CA GLY A 26 -4.95 5.77 9.64
C GLY A 26 -5.29 4.35 10.03
N VAL A 27 -5.81 3.60 9.07
CA VAL A 27 -6.17 2.20 9.26
C VAL A 27 -5.56 1.34 8.17
N PHE A 28 -5.36 0.09 8.52
CA PHE A 28 -4.79 -0.94 7.65
C PHE A 28 -5.76 -2.11 7.61
N ARG A 29 -6.12 -2.55 6.40
CA ARG A 29 -6.99 -3.71 6.21
C ARG A 29 -6.19 -4.82 5.54
N PRO A 30 -5.92 -5.92 6.25
CA PRO A 30 -5.09 -7.01 5.71
C PRO A 30 -5.91 -7.93 4.78
N VAL A 31 -6.22 -7.43 3.60
CA VAL A 31 -7.09 -8.12 2.63
C VAL A 31 -6.49 -9.46 2.21
N GLY A 32 -5.19 -9.48 1.90
CA GLY A 32 -4.52 -10.69 1.47
C GLY A 32 -4.51 -11.78 2.53
N GLU A 33 -4.32 -11.39 3.79
CA GLU A 33 -4.36 -12.34 4.90
C GLU A 33 -5.74 -12.94 5.05
N VAL A 34 -6.79 -12.12 4.97
CA VAL A 34 -8.17 -12.61 5.08
C VAL A 34 -8.51 -13.56 3.93
N LEU A 35 -8.04 -13.27 2.72
CA LEU A 35 -8.26 -14.13 1.56
C LEU A 35 -7.36 -15.36 1.54
N GLY A 36 -6.31 -15.40 2.35
CA GLY A 36 -5.36 -16.51 2.37
C GLY A 36 -4.38 -16.49 1.20
N VAL A 37 -4.10 -15.32 0.63
CA VAL A 37 -3.14 -15.18 -0.46
C VAL A 37 -1.74 -15.47 0.04
N ARG A 38 -0.99 -16.28 -0.69
CA ARG A 38 0.36 -16.69 -0.30
C ARG A 38 1.45 -16.20 -1.25
N ALA A 39 1.08 -15.81 -2.47
CA ALA A 39 2.07 -15.44 -3.50
C ALA A 39 2.51 -13.99 -3.42
N PHE A 40 1.72 -13.12 -2.82
CA PHE A 40 2.03 -11.70 -2.71
C PHE A 40 1.23 -11.11 -1.55
N GLY A 41 1.66 -9.94 -1.08
CA GLY A 41 0.88 -9.17 -0.11
C GLY A 41 -0.10 -8.26 -0.84
N ILE A 42 -1.31 -8.12 -0.34
CA ILE A 42 -2.26 -7.14 -0.81
C ILE A 42 -3.05 -6.61 0.38
N ASN A 43 -3.06 -5.29 0.52
CA ASN A 43 -3.68 -4.64 1.66
C ASN A 43 -4.30 -3.33 1.21
N GLU A 44 -5.28 -2.87 1.97
CA GLU A 44 -5.86 -1.55 1.76
C GLU A 44 -5.47 -0.66 2.94
N LEU A 45 -4.97 0.53 2.64
CA LEU A 45 -4.60 1.50 3.66
C LEU A 45 -5.39 2.78 3.45
N GLU A 46 -5.68 3.45 4.56
CA GLU A 46 -6.45 4.68 4.52
C GLU A 46 -5.94 5.63 5.58
N LEU A 47 -5.58 6.84 5.16
CA LEU A 47 -5.15 7.91 6.05
C LEU A 47 -6.29 8.90 6.23
N ALA A 48 -6.46 9.38 7.46
CA ALA A 48 -7.38 10.47 7.76
C ALA A 48 -6.95 11.75 7.04
N PRO A 49 -7.87 12.72 6.87
CA PRO A 49 -7.49 14.00 6.25
C PRO A 49 -6.25 14.62 6.90
N GLU A 50 -5.34 15.07 6.06
CA GLU A 50 -4.10 15.74 6.44
C GLU A 50 -3.09 14.84 7.19
N ALA A 51 -3.37 13.57 7.38
CA ALA A 51 -2.47 12.67 8.09
C ALA A 51 -1.24 12.33 7.26
N GLU A 52 -0.11 12.20 7.94
CA GLU A 52 1.13 11.73 7.33
C GLU A 52 1.31 10.26 7.69
N GLY A 53 1.52 9.43 6.68
CA GLY A 53 1.71 8.01 6.89
C GLY A 53 3.12 7.67 7.36
N PRO A 54 3.37 6.39 7.65
CA PRO A 54 4.71 5.96 8.05
C PRO A 54 5.70 6.09 6.91
N GLU A 55 6.87 6.63 7.19
CA GLU A 55 7.97 6.61 6.23
C GLU A 55 8.71 5.29 6.36
N HIS A 56 8.89 4.58 5.26
CA HIS A 56 9.56 3.27 5.29
C HIS A 56 10.12 2.89 3.93
N ASP A 57 10.88 1.82 3.94
CA ASP A 57 11.35 1.14 2.73
C ASP A 57 11.24 -0.38 2.93
N HIS A 58 11.66 -1.13 1.93
CA HIS A 58 11.64 -2.59 1.98
C HIS A 58 13.01 -3.19 1.69
N ARG A 59 14.08 -2.50 2.12
CA ARG A 59 15.44 -3.01 1.94
C ARG A 59 15.69 -4.34 2.64
N GLN A 60 14.99 -4.58 3.75
CA GLN A 60 15.20 -5.78 4.54
C GLN A 60 14.60 -7.03 3.90
N ASP A 61 13.49 -6.90 3.20
CA ASP A 61 12.78 -8.05 2.63
C ASP A 61 12.73 -8.03 1.11
N ASP A 62 13.34 -7.03 0.49
CA ASP A 62 13.49 -6.92 -0.96
C ASP A 62 12.14 -6.94 -1.70
N GLN A 63 11.10 -6.39 -1.11
CA GLN A 63 9.80 -6.34 -1.76
C GLN A 63 9.70 -5.16 -2.72
N GLU A 64 9.26 -5.46 -3.94
CA GLU A 64 8.70 -4.44 -4.82
C GLU A 64 7.26 -4.20 -4.43
N GLU A 65 6.78 -2.96 -4.55
CA GLU A 65 5.40 -2.64 -4.28
C GLU A 65 4.80 -1.80 -5.40
N VAL A 66 3.49 -1.99 -5.60
CA VAL A 66 2.67 -1.08 -6.39
C VAL A 66 1.56 -0.58 -5.49
N TYR A 67 1.39 0.74 -5.43
CA TYR A 67 0.25 1.34 -4.76
C TYR A 67 -0.76 1.78 -5.82
N VAL A 68 -2.02 1.49 -5.57
CA VAL A 68 -3.12 1.93 -6.44
C VAL A 68 -4.00 2.88 -5.63
N VAL A 69 -4.04 4.14 -6.03
CA VAL A 69 -4.84 5.14 -5.32
C VAL A 69 -6.30 4.94 -5.67
N ILE A 70 -7.17 4.77 -4.67
CA ILE A 70 -8.57 4.43 -4.88
C ILE A 70 -9.55 5.51 -4.43
N ARG A 71 -9.20 6.32 -3.41
CA ARG A 71 -10.09 7.38 -2.91
C ARG A 71 -9.27 8.54 -2.37
N GLY A 72 -9.88 9.73 -2.37
CA GLY A 72 -9.26 10.91 -1.80
C GLY A 72 -8.14 11.45 -2.67
N GLY A 73 -7.09 11.90 -2.03
CA GLY A 73 -5.92 12.43 -2.71
C GLY A 73 -4.87 12.84 -1.70
N GLY A 74 -3.73 13.22 -2.22
CA GLY A 74 -2.63 13.62 -1.36
C GLY A 74 -1.33 13.69 -2.12
N THR A 75 -0.27 13.27 -1.46
CA THR A 75 1.09 13.36 -1.97
C THR A 75 1.86 12.12 -1.59
N ILE A 76 2.77 11.69 -2.45
CA ILE A 76 3.79 10.73 -2.09
C ILE A 76 5.14 11.45 -2.04
N ARG A 77 5.87 11.23 -0.95
CA ARG A 77 7.26 11.66 -0.82
C ARG A 77 8.12 10.43 -1.01
N ALA A 78 8.97 10.43 -2.02
CA ALA A 78 9.86 9.31 -2.30
C ALA A 78 11.19 9.84 -2.83
N ASP A 79 12.27 9.40 -2.21
CA ASP A 79 13.63 9.72 -2.64
C ASP A 79 13.87 11.22 -2.83
N GLY A 80 13.34 12.03 -1.91
CA GLY A 80 13.55 13.47 -1.92
C GLY A 80 12.64 14.24 -2.86
N THR A 81 11.68 13.60 -3.51
CA THR A 81 10.72 14.26 -4.38
C THR A 81 9.31 14.12 -3.81
N GLU A 82 8.43 15.04 -4.23
CA GLU A 82 7.03 14.98 -3.87
C GLU A 82 6.19 15.03 -5.14
N GLN A 83 5.18 14.16 -5.21
CA GLN A 83 4.27 14.12 -6.34
C GLN A 83 2.84 13.99 -5.83
N LYS A 84 1.92 14.72 -6.48
CA LYS A 84 0.51 14.66 -6.11
C LYS A 84 -0.12 13.36 -6.59
N LEU A 85 -1.05 12.85 -5.78
CA LEU A 85 -1.76 11.61 -6.05
C LEU A 85 -3.25 11.87 -6.17
N ARG A 86 -3.89 11.13 -7.07
CA ARG A 86 -5.34 11.13 -7.24
C ARG A 86 -5.81 9.72 -7.60
N PRO A 87 -7.10 9.42 -7.43
CA PRO A 87 -7.61 8.08 -7.73
C PRO A 87 -7.33 7.66 -9.16
N GLY A 88 -7.04 6.37 -9.33
CA GLY A 88 -6.73 5.79 -10.63
C GLY A 88 -5.25 5.77 -10.97
N GLN A 89 -4.41 6.34 -10.13
CA GLN A 89 -2.95 6.32 -10.35
C GLN A 89 -2.30 5.10 -9.71
N TYR A 90 -1.27 4.61 -10.38
CA TYR A 90 -0.46 3.48 -9.92
C TYR A 90 0.95 3.98 -9.66
N VAL A 91 1.52 3.60 -8.54
CA VAL A 91 2.86 4.01 -8.14
C VAL A 91 3.72 2.77 -7.95
N PHE A 92 4.81 2.66 -8.70
CA PHE A 92 5.79 1.60 -8.47
C PHE A 92 6.84 2.07 -7.46
N LEU A 93 7.17 1.19 -6.53
CA LEU A 93 8.18 1.46 -5.51
C LEU A 93 9.16 0.31 -5.44
N SER A 94 10.43 0.60 -5.76
CA SER A 94 11.49 -0.38 -5.59
C SER A 94 11.76 -0.61 -4.09
N PRO A 95 12.39 -1.74 -3.74
CA PRO A 95 12.66 -2.03 -2.32
C PRO A 95 13.47 -0.96 -1.60
N ASP A 96 14.37 -0.30 -2.30
CA ASP A 96 15.25 0.71 -1.70
C ASP A 96 14.67 2.13 -1.72
N ALA A 97 13.50 2.32 -2.28
CA ALA A 97 12.86 3.63 -2.27
C ALA A 97 12.27 3.92 -0.89
N THR A 98 12.77 4.93 -0.22
CA THR A 98 12.14 5.41 1.01
C THR A 98 10.92 6.22 0.62
N ARG A 99 9.76 5.87 1.17
CA ARG A 99 8.50 6.50 0.78
C ARG A 99 7.64 6.82 1.98
N GLN A 100 6.81 7.84 1.79
CA GLN A 100 5.80 8.25 2.75
C GLN A 100 4.60 8.77 2.00
N MET A 101 3.42 8.26 2.34
CA MET A 101 2.15 8.76 1.80
C MET A 101 1.62 9.84 2.74
N VAL A 102 1.09 10.91 2.16
CA VAL A 102 0.53 12.03 2.94
C VAL A 102 -0.84 12.34 2.38
N ALA A 103 -1.85 12.31 3.25
CA ALA A 103 -3.22 12.60 2.84
C ALA A 103 -3.45 14.10 2.68
N GLY A 104 -4.28 14.45 1.72
CA GLY A 104 -4.80 15.80 1.59
C GLY A 104 -6.07 15.99 2.40
N ALA A 105 -6.84 17.01 2.05
CA ALA A 105 -8.01 17.44 2.82
C ALA A 105 -9.13 16.40 2.87
N GLU A 106 -9.18 15.47 1.92
CA GLU A 106 -10.23 14.46 1.85
C GLU A 106 -9.76 13.07 2.31
N GLY A 107 -8.57 12.99 2.90
CA GLY A 107 -7.97 11.70 3.22
C GLY A 107 -7.37 11.06 1.99
N LEU A 108 -6.82 9.86 2.15
CA LEU A 108 -6.16 9.14 1.07
C LEU A 108 -6.28 7.65 1.33
N ALA A 109 -6.80 6.91 0.35
CA ALA A 109 -6.85 5.45 0.44
C ALA A 109 -6.19 4.84 -0.79
N TRP A 110 -5.45 3.78 -0.55
CA TRP A 110 -4.77 3.05 -1.62
C TRP A 110 -4.71 1.56 -1.32
N ILE A 111 -4.52 0.78 -2.39
CA ILE A 111 -4.24 -0.64 -2.27
C ILE A 111 -2.75 -0.81 -2.49
N GLY A 112 -2.09 -1.53 -1.59
CA GLY A 112 -0.68 -1.88 -1.73
C GLY A 112 -0.55 -3.35 -2.09
N VAL A 113 0.20 -3.64 -3.16
CA VAL A 113 0.54 -5.00 -3.57
C VAL A 113 2.04 -5.13 -3.52
N GLY A 114 2.54 -6.14 -2.83
CA GLY A 114 3.98 -6.32 -2.68
C GLY A 114 4.40 -7.77 -2.73
N CYS A 115 5.60 -7.99 -3.25
CA CYS A 115 6.20 -9.31 -3.35
C CYS A 115 7.69 -9.19 -3.61
N THR A 116 8.45 -10.13 -3.07
CA THR A 116 9.86 -10.26 -3.43
C THR A 116 9.96 -10.89 -4.82
N PRO A 117 10.76 -10.32 -5.75
CA PRO A 117 10.92 -10.88 -7.09
C PRO A 117 11.35 -12.34 -7.06
N GLY A 118 10.86 -13.13 -7.99
CA GLY A 118 11.27 -14.54 -8.11
C GLY A 118 10.33 -15.37 -8.94
N ALA A 119 9.16 -15.69 -8.41
CA ALA A 119 8.27 -16.66 -9.04
C ALA A 119 7.51 -16.12 -10.26
N TYR A 120 7.25 -14.82 -10.29
CA TYR A 120 6.49 -14.24 -11.39
C TYR A 120 7.36 -14.13 -12.64
N GLN A 121 6.82 -14.59 -13.77
CA GLN A 121 7.49 -14.51 -15.07
C GLN A 121 6.61 -13.68 -15.99
N PRO A 122 7.00 -12.44 -16.34
CA PRO A 122 6.19 -11.62 -17.24
C PRO A 122 6.03 -12.29 -18.60
N PRO A 123 4.81 -12.32 -19.16
CA PRO A 123 4.61 -12.93 -20.48
C PRO A 123 5.33 -12.14 -21.56
N GLY A 124 5.90 -12.86 -22.54
CA GLY A 124 6.62 -12.25 -23.64
C GLY A 124 7.90 -11.60 -23.23
N GLY A 125 8.29 -11.78 -21.99
CA GLY A 125 9.51 -11.17 -21.51
C GLY A 125 10.67 -12.07 -21.75
N ASP A 126 11.17 -12.08 -22.91
CA ASP A 126 12.47 -12.61 -23.12
C ASP A 126 13.44 -11.58 -22.78
N GLY A 127 12.91 -10.97 -22.20
CA GLY A 127 13.68 -9.96 -21.64
C GLY A 127 12.84 -9.36 -21.10
#